data_4b49ce108d5368256a1eb73270b58d39
#
_entry.id   4b49ce108d5368256a1eb73270b58d39
#
_cell.length_a   1.000
_cell.length_b   1.000
_cell.length_c   1.000
_cell.angle_alpha   90.00
_cell.angle_beta   90.00
_cell.angle_gamma   90.00
#
_symmetry.space_group_name_H-M   'P 1'
#
loop_
_entity.id
_entity.type
_entity.pdbx_description
1 polymer ?
#
loop_
_entity_poly.entity_id
_entity_poly.type
_entity_poly.pdbx_seq_one_letter_code
_entity_poly.pdbx_strand_id
1 'polypeptide(L)'
;MNFVDNETFEQKPEEVTTEDGNIVSMEEHKKARPAFAYWEAGKERLQLKLTTPEIIELEKKFRKNLISLIGDEDNIPPLTTMLQIIHAAATPWKHGIKLKDIMNYYDKYCSEGGTQLNLYVDVYLQVFMVSGFFSTSMVEDMADSMERVATKM
;
A
#
# COMPACT_ATOMS: atom_id res chain seq x y z
N MET A 1 -14.70 44.40 7.31
CA MET A 1 -14.18 44.09 7.21
C MET A 1 -13.59 43.67 7.13
N ASN A 2 -13.62 43.70 7.09
CA ASN A 2 -12.83 43.28 6.94
C ASN A 2 -12.36 42.59 6.95
N PHE A 3 -12.41 42.45 6.88
CA PHE A 3 -11.80 41.79 6.80
C PHE A 3 -11.54 41.05 6.67
N VAL A 4 -11.86 41.43 6.67
CA VAL A 4 -11.34 40.79 6.53
C VAL A 4 -11.13 39.92 6.45
N ASP A 5 -11.48 40.23 6.43
CA ASP A 5 -11.04 39.47 6.39
C ASP A 5 -10.88 38.43 6.15
N ASN A 6 -11.35 38.67 6.12
CA ASN A 6 -10.98 37.74 5.73
C ASN A 6 -10.56 37.04 5.13
N GLU A 7 -10.47 37.30 4.80
CA GLU A 7 -9.91 36.76 4.14
C GLU A 7 -9.08 36.03 4.21
N THR A 8 -8.80 36.24 4.71
CA THR A 8 -7.91 35.57 4.90
C THR A 8 -7.83 34.42 5.12
N PHE A 9 -8.28 34.42 5.28
CA PHE A 9 -8.13 33.18 5.53
C PHE A 9 -8.13 32.27 4.78
N GLU A 10 -8.21 32.49 4.13
CA GLU A 10 -8.07 31.70 3.41
C GLU A 10 -7.27 31.21 2.80
N GLN A 11 -6.61 31.73 2.62
CA GLN A 11 -5.63 31.42 2.08
C GLN A 11 -4.79 30.84 2.35
N LYS A 12 -4.61 31.08 2.80
CA LYS A 12 -3.75 30.65 3.06
C LYS A 12 -3.44 29.72 3.44
N PRO A 13 -3.62 29.58 3.57
CA PRO A 13 -2.95 28.70 4.07
C PRO A 13 -2.25 27.85 3.47
N GLU A 14 -1.92 28.35 2.85
CA GLU A 14 -1.24 27.75 2.25
C GLU A 14 -0.12 27.75 2.15
N GLU A 15 0.29 28.62 2.23
CA GLU A 15 1.31 28.67 2.05
C GLU A 15 2.16 28.51 2.67
N VAL A 16 2.24 28.97 3.20
CA VAL A 16 3.01 28.93 3.75
C VAL A 16 3.85 28.68 4.12
N THR A 17 4.10 28.99 4.22
CA THR A 17 4.87 28.85 4.64
C THR A 17 5.73 28.59 4.81
N THR A 18 5.98 29.00 4.90
CA THR A 18 6.77 28.81 5.19
C THR A 18 7.69 28.52 5.18
N GLU A 19 7.96 29.05 5.09
CA GLU A 19 8.90 28.58 5.05
C GLU A 19 9.18 27.72 5.58
N ASP A 20 8.64 27.75 6.05
CA ASP A 20 8.75 26.83 6.66
C ASP A 20 8.13 25.83 6.30
N GLY A 21 7.55 26.02 6.09
CA GLY A 21 7.67 24.81 5.61
C GLY A 21 6.62 23.85 5.96
N ASN A 22 5.70 24.15 6.86
CA ASN A 22 4.70 23.19 7.31
C ASN A 22 3.69 22.83 6.24
N ILE A 23 3.30 23.79 5.45
CA ILE A 23 2.32 23.56 4.40
C ILE A 23 2.91 22.68 3.31
N VAL A 24 4.14 22.96 2.97
CA VAL A 24 4.85 22.16 1.97
C VAL A 24 4.98 20.71 2.44
N SER A 25 5.23 20.56 3.74
CA SER A 25 5.37 19.25 4.36
C SER A 25 4.12 18.40 4.18
N MET A 26 2.95 19.00 4.35
CA MET A 26 1.70 18.31 4.19
C MET A 26 1.48 17.82 2.76
N GLU A 27 1.82 18.66 1.83
CA GLU A 27 1.76 18.28 0.42
C GLU A 27 2.68 17.13 0.11
N GLU A 28 3.87 17.17 0.64
CA GLU A 28 4.86 16.13 0.42
C GLU A 28 4.41 14.80 1.02
N HIS A 29 3.78 14.84 2.20
CA HIS A 29 3.29 13.62 2.82
C HIS A 29 2.21 12.96 1.98
N LYS A 30 1.34 13.76 1.36
CA LYS A 30 0.33 13.21 0.46
C LYS A 30 0.96 12.56 -0.74
N LYS A 31 2.06 13.13 -1.24
CA LYS A 31 2.77 12.58 -2.39
C LYS A 31 3.56 11.33 -2.01
N ALA A 32 3.96 11.20 -0.75
CA ALA A 32 4.73 10.06 -0.28
C ALA A 32 3.91 8.78 -0.22
N ARG A 33 2.56 8.90 -0.23
CA ARG A 33 1.70 7.73 -0.21
C ARG A 33 1.13 7.51 -1.62
N PRO A 34 1.64 6.51 -2.35
CA PRO A 34 1.09 6.20 -3.67
C PRO A 34 -0.37 5.82 -3.55
N ALA A 35 -1.13 6.07 -4.61
CA ALA A 35 -2.55 5.73 -4.62
C ALA A 35 -2.77 4.23 -4.71
N PHE A 36 -1.89 3.53 -5.41
CA PHE A 36 -2.04 2.10 -5.67
C PHE A 36 -0.69 1.40 -5.60
N ALA A 37 -0.73 0.12 -5.27
CA ALA A 37 0.41 -0.76 -5.45
C ALA A 37 0.20 -1.51 -6.77
N TYR A 38 1.27 -2.08 -7.30
CA TYR A 38 1.20 -2.79 -8.57
C TYR A 38 2.02 -4.08 -8.48
N TRP A 39 1.54 -5.09 -9.17
CA TRP A 39 2.25 -6.37 -9.25
C TRP A 39 2.40 -6.71 -10.73
N GLU A 40 3.63 -6.86 -11.17
CA GLU A 40 3.91 -7.15 -12.57
C GLU A 40 4.42 -8.57 -12.73
N ALA A 41 3.86 -9.29 -13.67
CA ALA A 41 4.33 -10.62 -14.07
C ALA A 41 4.10 -10.75 -15.56
N GLY A 42 5.16 -11.07 -16.28
CA GLY A 42 5.11 -11.10 -17.73
C GLY A 42 4.84 -9.70 -18.25
N LYS A 43 3.86 -9.61 -19.10
CA LYS A 43 3.47 -8.31 -19.68
C LYS A 43 2.28 -7.71 -18.95
N GLU A 44 1.79 -8.37 -17.92
CA GLU A 44 0.61 -7.92 -17.21
C GLU A 44 0.97 -7.18 -15.95
N ARG A 45 0.10 -6.29 -15.55
CA ARG A 45 0.29 -5.49 -14.36
C ARG A 45 -1.05 -5.39 -13.64
N LEU A 46 -1.06 -5.82 -12.39
CA LEU A 46 -2.26 -5.74 -11.56
C LEU A 46 -2.20 -4.51 -10.68
N GLN A 47 -3.30 -3.79 -10.65
CA GLN A 47 -3.47 -2.64 -9.76
C GLN A 47 -4.05 -3.14 -8.45
N LEU A 48 -3.47 -2.73 -7.33
CA LEU A 48 -3.81 -3.28 -6.02
C LEU A 48 -4.09 -2.18 -5.02
N LYS A 49 -5.21 -2.30 -4.34
CA LYS A 49 -5.53 -1.47 -3.19
C LYS A 49 -6.78 -2.03 -2.53
N LEU A 50 -6.72 -2.22 -1.22
CA LEU A 50 -7.87 -2.72 -0.47
C LEU A 50 -8.85 -1.57 -0.23
N THR A 51 -10.12 -1.82 -0.56
CA THR A 51 -11.20 -0.89 -0.22
C THR A 51 -11.82 -1.36 1.08
N THR A 52 -12.64 -0.51 1.70
CA THR A 52 -13.27 -0.83 2.96
C THR A 52 -14.04 -2.15 2.94
N PRO A 53 -14.89 -2.41 1.93
CA PRO A 53 -15.59 -3.70 1.90
C PRO A 53 -14.65 -4.89 1.88
N GLU A 54 -13.54 -4.78 1.14
CA GLU A 54 -12.57 -5.88 1.06
C GLU A 54 -11.91 -6.11 2.41
N ILE A 55 -11.56 -5.03 3.09
CA ILE A 55 -10.94 -5.14 4.41
C ILE A 55 -11.87 -5.86 5.37
N ILE A 56 -13.13 -5.45 5.39
CA ILE A 56 -14.12 -6.04 6.30
C ILE A 56 -14.28 -7.54 6.01
N GLU A 57 -14.38 -7.91 4.74
CA GLU A 57 -14.54 -9.32 4.38
C GLU A 57 -13.34 -10.14 4.76
N LEU A 58 -12.14 -9.59 4.58
CA LEU A 58 -10.92 -10.30 4.95
C LEU A 58 -10.84 -10.50 6.46
N GLU A 59 -11.19 -9.49 7.23
CA GLU A 59 -11.16 -9.61 8.69
C GLU A 59 -12.17 -10.63 9.19
N LYS A 60 -13.32 -10.72 8.55
CA LYS A 60 -14.29 -11.76 8.87
C LYS A 60 -13.73 -13.14 8.54
N LYS A 61 -13.09 -13.26 7.39
CA LYS A 61 -12.57 -14.54 6.93
C LYS A 61 -11.45 -15.03 7.82
N PHE A 62 -10.51 -14.17 8.16
CA PHE A 62 -9.36 -14.54 8.97
C PHE A 62 -9.63 -14.45 10.46
N ARG A 63 -10.73 -13.79 10.85
CA ARG A 63 -11.10 -13.58 12.25
C ARG A 63 -10.00 -12.86 13.01
N LYS A 64 -9.38 -11.89 12.37
CA LYS A 64 -8.29 -11.09 12.93
C LYS A 64 -8.33 -9.70 12.33
N ASN A 65 -7.76 -8.75 13.04
CA ASN A 65 -7.50 -7.45 12.43
C ASN A 65 -6.48 -7.63 11.33
N LEU A 66 -6.71 -6.97 10.21
CA LEU A 66 -5.83 -7.15 9.06
C LEU A 66 -4.40 -6.74 9.37
N ILE A 67 -4.24 -5.74 10.23
CA ILE A 67 -2.90 -5.29 10.63
C ILE A 67 -2.08 -6.44 11.21
N SER A 68 -2.73 -7.37 11.93
CA SER A 68 -2.01 -8.48 12.54
C SER A 68 -1.49 -9.48 11.52
N LEU A 69 -1.89 -9.35 10.27
CA LEU A 69 -1.45 -10.25 9.21
C LEU A 69 -0.30 -9.68 8.40
N ILE A 70 0.24 -8.53 8.80
CA ILE A 70 1.34 -7.91 8.05
C ILE A 70 2.63 -8.72 8.15
N GLY A 71 2.92 -9.25 9.35
CA GLY A 71 4.16 -9.98 9.53
C GLY A 71 5.38 -9.07 9.59
N ASP A 72 6.55 -9.67 9.54
CA ASP A 72 7.82 -8.93 9.52
C ASP A 72 8.89 -9.80 8.86
N GLU A 73 10.15 -9.32 8.82
CA GLU A 73 11.25 -10.02 8.16
C GLU A 73 11.44 -11.44 8.67
N ASP A 74 11.20 -11.64 9.95
CA ASP A 74 11.43 -12.93 10.59
C ASP A 74 10.20 -13.82 10.59
N ASN A 75 9.05 -13.27 10.24
CA ASN A 75 7.80 -14.00 10.33
C ASN A 75 6.86 -13.60 9.20
N ILE A 76 7.21 -14.03 8.01
CA ILE A 76 6.44 -13.73 6.80
C ILE A 76 5.14 -14.54 6.82
N PRO A 77 4.00 -13.94 6.48
CA PRO A 77 2.75 -14.68 6.46
C PRO A 77 2.80 -15.83 5.45
N PRO A 78 1.99 -16.87 5.65
CA PRO A 78 1.91 -17.97 4.67
C PRO A 78 1.56 -17.44 3.28
N LEU A 79 2.04 -18.13 2.26
CA LEU A 79 1.75 -17.76 0.87
C LEU A 79 0.25 -17.68 0.62
N THR A 80 -0.50 -18.62 1.17
CA THR A 80 -1.95 -18.62 1.03
C THR A 80 -2.56 -17.30 1.51
N THR A 81 -2.13 -16.85 2.68
CA THR A 81 -2.62 -15.59 3.24
C THR A 81 -2.28 -14.43 2.34
N MET A 82 -1.02 -14.38 1.89
CA MET A 82 -0.58 -13.29 1.03
C MET A 82 -1.37 -13.23 -0.26
N LEU A 83 -1.56 -14.38 -0.91
CA LEU A 83 -2.29 -14.40 -2.18
C LEU A 83 -3.77 -14.06 -2.00
N GLN A 84 -4.37 -14.45 -0.89
CA GLN A 84 -5.77 -14.11 -0.64
C GLN A 84 -5.94 -12.60 -0.44
N ILE A 85 -5.01 -11.99 0.25
CA ILE A 85 -5.08 -10.54 0.47
C ILE A 85 -4.80 -9.79 -0.83
N ILE A 86 -3.83 -10.27 -1.61
CA ILE A 86 -3.55 -9.67 -2.91
C ILE A 86 -4.75 -9.81 -3.84
N HIS A 87 -5.42 -10.95 -3.80
CA HIS A 87 -6.63 -11.16 -4.60
C HIS A 87 -7.70 -10.13 -4.23
N ALA A 88 -7.93 -9.94 -2.94
CA ALA A 88 -8.91 -8.96 -2.48
C ALA A 88 -8.53 -7.55 -2.93
N ALA A 89 -7.22 -7.26 -2.93
CA ALA A 89 -6.74 -5.93 -3.34
C ALA A 89 -6.88 -5.70 -4.84
N ALA A 90 -6.88 -6.77 -5.63
CA ALA A 90 -7.02 -6.66 -7.09
C ALA A 90 -8.48 -6.60 -7.53
N THR A 91 -9.37 -7.19 -6.75
CA THR A 91 -10.77 -7.36 -7.14
C THR A 91 -11.48 -6.04 -7.51
N PRO A 92 -11.33 -4.94 -6.76
CA PRO A 92 -12.03 -3.69 -7.12
C PRO A 92 -11.60 -3.13 -8.47
N TRP A 93 -10.39 -3.48 -8.92
CA TRP A 93 -9.80 -2.87 -10.11
C TRP A 93 -9.77 -3.81 -11.31
N LYS A 94 -9.94 -5.09 -11.07
CA LYS A 94 -10.03 -6.06 -12.16
C LYS A 94 -11.22 -6.97 -11.88
N HIS A 95 -12.36 -6.54 -12.35
CA HIS A 95 -13.62 -7.21 -12.09
C HIS A 95 -13.58 -8.67 -12.54
N GLY A 96 -14.01 -9.56 -11.67
CA GLY A 96 -14.08 -10.96 -12.01
C GLY A 96 -12.81 -11.76 -11.84
N ILE A 97 -11.73 -11.12 -11.38
CA ILE A 97 -10.48 -11.87 -11.15
C ILE A 97 -10.71 -12.88 -10.01
N LYS A 98 -10.21 -14.10 -10.20
CA LYS A 98 -10.40 -15.16 -9.22
C LYS A 98 -9.09 -15.47 -8.52
N LEU A 99 -9.21 -16.13 -7.35
CA LEU A 99 -8.01 -16.52 -6.62
C LEU A 99 -7.12 -17.41 -7.48
N LYS A 100 -7.73 -18.27 -8.28
CA LYS A 100 -6.96 -19.13 -9.19
C LYS A 100 -6.12 -18.31 -10.15
N ASP A 101 -6.66 -17.19 -10.63
CA ASP A 101 -5.91 -16.29 -11.51
C ASP A 101 -4.71 -15.72 -10.81
N ILE A 102 -4.88 -15.37 -9.54
CA ILE A 102 -3.77 -14.85 -8.73
C ILE A 102 -2.70 -15.91 -8.53
N MET A 103 -3.11 -17.16 -8.31
CA MET A 103 -2.16 -18.25 -8.17
C MET A 103 -1.36 -18.47 -9.44
N ASN A 104 -2.03 -18.41 -10.60
CA ASN A 104 -1.34 -18.52 -11.89
C ASN A 104 -0.39 -17.35 -12.10
N TYR A 105 -0.80 -16.18 -11.66
CA TYR A 105 0.02 -14.99 -11.76
C TYR A 105 1.31 -15.17 -10.92
N TYR A 106 1.15 -15.75 -9.74
CA TYR A 106 2.30 -16.01 -8.88
C TYR A 106 3.26 -17.01 -9.54
N ASP A 107 2.72 -18.06 -10.15
CA ASP A 107 3.57 -19.03 -10.86
C ASP A 107 4.39 -18.36 -11.95
N LYS A 108 3.76 -17.46 -12.68
CA LYS A 108 4.45 -16.72 -13.73
C LYS A 108 5.51 -15.80 -13.14
N TYR A 109 5.16 -15.13 -12.06
CA TYR A 109 6.09 -14.26 -11.36
C TYR A 109 7.34 -15.02 -10.93
N CYS A 110 7.16 -16.22 -10.39
CA CYS A 110 8.28 -17.05 -9.97
C CYS A 110 9.11 -17.53 -11.16
N SER A 111 8.45 -17.84 -12.27
CA SER A 111 9.18 -18.29 -13.47
C SER A 111 10.07 -17.19 -14.02
N GLU A 112 9.80 -15.96 -13.67
CA GLU A 112 10.57 -14.81 -14.11
C GLU A 112 11.56 -14.33 -13.06
N GLY A 113 11.78 -15.14 -12.03
CA GLY A 113 12.78 -14.83 -11.03
C GLY A 113 12.25 -14.32 -9.71
N GLY A 114 10.94 -14.16 -9.58
CA GLY A 114 10.35 -13.71 -8.32
C GLY A 114 10.40 -14.81 -7.27
N THR A 115 10.37 -14.40 -6.01
CA THR A 115 10.35 -15.34 -4.89
C THR A 115 9.26 -14.95 -3.92
N GLN A 116 8.98 -15.85 -2.98
CA GLN A 116 8.00 -15.56 -1.94
C GLN A 116 8.42 -14.34 -1.10
N LEU A 117 9.71 -14.22 -0.83
CA LEU A 117 10.20 -13.08 -0.07
C LEU A 117 10.07 -11.78 -0.86
N ASN A 118 10.36 -11.83 -2.17
CA ASN A 118 10.16 -10.66 -3.03
C ASN A 118 8.69 -10.27 -3.06
N LEU A 119 7.79 -11.26 -3.13
CA LEU A 119 6.36 -10.99 -3.11
C LEU A 119 5.96 -10.26 -1.83
N TYR A 120 6.51 -10.72 -0.71
CA TYR A 120 6.22 -10.08 0.57
C TYR A 120 6.65 -8.61 0.58
N VAL A 121 7.90 -8.36 0.20
CA VAL A 121 8.47 -7.01 0.29
C VAL A 121 7.92 -6.09 -0.81
N ASP A 122 7.85 -6.58 -2.04
CA ASP A 122 7.56 -5.73 -3.20
C ASP A 122 6.08 -5.59 -3.49
N VAL A 123 5.26 -6.51 -3.01
CA VAL A 123 3.83 -6.51 -3.35
C VAL A 123 2.95 -6.48 -2.11
N TYR A 124 3.11 -7.45 -1.24
CA TYR A 124 2.22 -7.62 -0.08
C TYR A 124 2.27 -6.41 0.85
N LEU A 125 3.45 -6.01 1.28
CA LEU A 125 3.60 -4.86 2.16
C LEU A 125 3.15 -3.59 1.46
N GLN A 126 3.36 -3.48 0.16
CA GLN A 126 2.94 -2.32 -0.60
C GLN A 126 1.42 -2.16 -0.55
N VAL A 127 0.68 -3.26 -0.60
CA VAL A 127 -0.78 -3.22 -0.50
C VAL A 127 -1.20 -2.55 0.81
N PHE A 128 -0.58 -2.94 1.93
CA PHE A 128 -0.91 -2.33 3.22
C PHE A 128 -0.53 -0.86 3.26
N MET A 129 0.60 -0.50 2.64
CA MET A 129 1.06 0.89 2.66
C MET A 129 0.12 1.82 1.92
N VAL A 130 -0.46 1.37 0.81
CA VAL A 130 -1.35 2.24 0.01
C VAL A 130 -2.80 2.19 0.48
N SER A 131 -3.16 1.23 1.32
CA SER A 131 -4.57 1.01 1.68
C SER A 131 -5.03 1.74 2.93
N GLY A 132 -4.20 2.63 3.47
CA GLY A 132 -4.65 3.52 4.53
C GLY A 132 -4.50 2.99 5.94
N PHE A 133 -3.71 1.95 6.15
CA PHE A 133 -3.51 1.38 7.49
C PHE A 133 -2.56 2.20 8.33
N PHE A 134 -1.71 3.02 7.72
CA PHE A 134 -0.65 3.72 8.41
C PHE A 134 -0.60 5.18 8.02
N SER A 135 -0.04 6.01 8.90
CA SER A 135 0.21 7.40 8.58
C SER A 135 1.31 7.49 7.52
N THR A 136 1.43 8.66 6.90
CA THR A 136 2.45 8.85 5.87
C THR A 136 3.87 8.67 6.42
N SER A 137 4.12 9.13 7.64
CA SER A 137 5.44 8.97 8.23
C SER A 137 5.76 7.49 8.47
N MET A 138 4.77 6.70 8.88
CA MET A 138 4.97 5.27 9.06
C MET A 138 5.25 4.58 7.73
N VAL A 139 4.59 5.03 6.67
CA VAL A 139 4.84 4.49 5.33
C VAL A 139 6.27 4.73 4.92
N GLU A 140 6.79 5.93 5.21
CA GLU A 140 8.17 6.25 4.89
C GLU A 140 9.15 5.37 5.65
N ASP A 141 8.88 5.14 6.94
CA ASP A 141 9.72 4.28 7.75
C ASP A 141 9.70 2.84 7.23
N MET A 142 8.55 2.37 6.82
CA MET A 142 8.43 1.03 6.27
C MET A 142 9.19 0.91 4.95
N ALA A 143 9.13 1.93 4.12
CA ALA A 143 9.85 1.93 2.86
C ALA A 143 11.35 1.84 3.08
N ASP A 144 11.87 2.59 4.07
CA ASP A 144 13.28 2.52 4.42
C ASP A 144 13.66 1.11 4.90
N SER A 145 12.81 0.51 5.71
CA SER A 145 13.05 -0.84 6.22
C SER A 145 13.08 -1.86 5.09
N MET A 146 12.18 -1.73 4.14
CA MET A 146 12.13 -2.65 3.01
C MET A 146 13.35 -2.50 2.12
N GLU A 147 13.83 -1.28 1.99
CA GLU A 147 15.03 -1.04 1.21
C GLU A 147 16.22 -1.75 1.83
N ARG A 148 16.32 -1.72 3.15
CA ARG A 148 17.37 -2.41 3.87
C ARG A 148 17.27 -3.92 3.69
N VAL A 149 16.06 -4.46 3.74
CA VAL A 149 15.84 -5.89 3.53
C VAL A 149 16.25 -6.30 2.12
N ALA A 150 15.84 -5.52 1.14
CA ALA A 150 16.19 -5.79 -0.25
C ALA A 150 17.70 -5.78 -0.48
N THR A 151 18.38 -4.88 0.20
CA THR A 151 19.85 -4.79 0.10
C THR A 151 20.52 -6.04 0.64
N LYS A 152 19.95 -6.64 1.69
CA LYS A 152 20.52 -7.85 2.29
C LYS A 152 20.26 -9.09 1.46
N MET A 153 19.27 -9.05 0.60
CA MET A 153 18.95 -10.19 -0.24
C MET A 153 19.88 -10.27 -1.43
#